data_562d8c3a6d57d66127e22332e60370d8
#
_entry.id   562d8c3a6d57d66127e22332e60370d8
#
_cell.length_a   1.000
_cell.length_b   1.000
_cell.length_c   1.000
_cell.angle_alpha   90.00
_cell.angle_beta   90.00
_cell.angle_gamma   90.00
#
_symmetry.space_group_name_H-M   'P 1'
#
loop_
_entity.id
_entity.type
_entity.pdbx_description
1 polymer ?
#
loop_
_entity_poly.entity_id
_entity_poly.type
_entity_poly.pdbx_seq_one_letter_code
_entity_poly.pdbx_strand_id
1 'polypeptide(L)'
;MIIPKTLNKSYMLTEGNTLYLILNVGYETIEPRKATIAQIICDNTDEPQNFVMVLEVENSCVRFVYVTQDLIDNIKNNSIVYGHTDLYFLTTDPYQLRQKYKDIITLIYNNNKLEKAIHNNYNNRVEQLRRMYEQYTQNNIKDTIKRGLNNIKIYCKENHVE
;
A
#
# COMPACT_ATOMS: atom_id res chain seq x y z
N MET A 1 -33.52 0.02 -20.86
CA MET A 1 -33.00 0.10 -19.48
C MET A 1 -33.22 1.50 -18.96
N ILE A 2 -33.99 1.68 -17.88
CA ILE A 2 -34.19 3.02 -17.29
C ILE A 2 -33.14 3.21 -16.23
N ILE A 3 -32.03 3.83 -16.61
CA ILE A 3 -31.07 4.32 -15.63
C ILE A 3 -31.75 5.44 -14.87
N PRO A 4 -31.75 5.46 -13.53
CA PRO A 4 -32.35 6.54 -12.78
C PRO A 4 -31.86 7.89 -13.32
N LYS A 5 -32.75 8.79 -13.62
CA LYS A 5 -32.44 10.13 -14.18
C LYS A 5 -31.44 10.92 -13.31
N THR A 6 -31.38 10.61 -12.04
CA THR A 6 -30.43 11.15 -11.07
C THR A 6 -28.98 10.71 -11.30
N LEU A 7 -28.73 9.46 -11.70
CA LEU A 7 -27.40 8.98 -12.06
C LEU A 7 -26.90 9.57 -13.39
N ASN A 8 -27.82 9.83 -14.33
CA ASN A 8 -27.49 10.22 -15.69
C ASN A 8 -27.17 11.71 -15.87
N LYS A 9 -27.83 12.61 -15.14
CA LYS A 9 -27.69 14.04 -15.37
C LYS A 9 -26.68 14.76 -14.47
N SER A 10 -26.47 14.27 -13.26
CA SER A 10 -25.62 14.99 -12.29
C SER A 10 -24.13 14.64 -12.39
N TYR A 11 -23.76 13.50 -12.99
CA TYR A 11 -22.39 12.98 -12.90
C TYR A 11 -21.76 12.59 -14.25
N MET A 12 -22.41 12.88 -15.36
CA MET A 12 -21.95 12.54 -16.71
C MET A 12 -21.62 11.05 -16.92
N LEU A 13 -22.24 10.16 -16.14
CA LEU A 13 -22.08 8.71 -16.30
C LEU A 13 -23.13 8.20 -17.32
N THR A 14 -22.84 8.38 -18.59
CA THR A 14 -23.66 7.89 -19.70
C THR A 14 -22.80 7.04 -20.63
N GLU A 15 -23.47 6.05 -21.26
CA GLU A 15 -22.84 5.26 -22.30
C GLU A 15 -22.25 6.16 -23.39
N GLY A 16 -21.03 5.85 -23.83
CA GLY A 16 -20.26 6.64 -24.79
C GLY A 16 -19.42 7.76 -24.17
N ASN A 17 -19.61 8.11 -22.92
CA ASN A 17 -18.80 9.15 -22.27
C ASN A 17 -17.40 8.65 -21.92
N THR A 18 -16.46 9.58 -21.94
CA THR A 18 -15.07 9.34 -21.57
C THR A 18 -14.87 9.57 -20.07
N LEU A 19 -14.15 8.64 -19.46
CA LEU A 19 -13.63 8.75 -18.10
C LEU A 19 -12.10 8.66 -18.11
N TYR A 20 -11.50 9.23 -17.08
CA TYR A 20 -10.07 9.20 -16.85
C TYR A 20 -9.78 8.50 -15.52
N LEU A 21 -8.90 7.50 -15.57
CA LEU A 21 -8.62 6.58 -14.48
C LEU A 21 -7.17 6.67 -14.05
N ILE A 22 -6.93 6.39 -12.77
CA ILE A 22 -5.60 6.01 -12.28
C ILE A 22 -5.69 4.57 -11.78
N LEU A 23 -4.96 3.69 -12.43
CA LEU A 23 -4.96 2.25 -12.16
C LEU A 23 -3.64 1.82 -11.54
N ASN A 24 -3.72 0.84 -10.64
CA ASN A 24 -2.56 0.07 -10.21
C ASN A 24 -2.38 -1.10 -11.19
N VAL A 25 -1.26 -1.13 -11.87
CA VAL A 25 -0.91 -2.19 -12.84
C VAL A 25 0.03 -3.24 -12.27
N GLY A 26 0.34 -3.20 -10.98
CA GLY A 26 1.16 -4.15 -10.25
C GLY A 26 2.41 -3.52 -9.61
N TYR A 27 2.88 -4.11 -8.51
CA TYR A 27 4.09 -3.69 -7.77
C TYR A 27 4.17 -2.19 -7.48
N GLU A 28 3.05 -1.60 -7.02
CA GLU A 28 2.93 -0.16 -6.75
C GLU A 28 3.15 0.74 -7.98
N THR A 29 3.04 0.18 -9.17
CA THR A 29 3.09 0.94 -10.41
C THR A 29 1.69 1.44 -10.75
N ILE A 30 1.53 2.75 -10.79
CA ILE A 30 0.28 3.39 -11.17
C ILE A 30 0.38 4.02 -12.55
N GLU A 31 -0.69 3.93 -13.31
CA GLU A 31 -0.78 4.50 -14.65
C GLU A 31 -2.09 5.25 -14.87
N PRO A 32 -2.01 6.45 -15.49
CA PRO A 32 -3.19 7.14 -15.97
C PRO A 32 -3.72 6.44 -17.23
N ARG A 33 -5.03 6.26 -17.31
CA ARG A 33 -5.70 5.64 -18.45
C ARG A 33 -6.95 6.43 -18.82
N LYS A 34 -7.28 6.38 -20.08
CA LYS A 34 -8.55 6.85 -20.60
C LYS A 34 -9.47 5.65 -20.81
N ALA A 35 -10.74 5.81 -20.51
CA ALA A 35 -11.74 4.79 -20.72
C ALA A 35 -13.01 5.37 -21.32
N THR A 36 -13.78 4.52 -21.99
CA THR A 36 -15.11 4.84 -22.49
C THR A 36 -16.12 3.99 -21.75
N ILE A 37 -17.23 4.56 -21.32
CA ILE A 37 -18.36 3.82 -20.76
C ILE A 37 -19.05 3.10 -21.92
N ALA A 38 -18.77 1.81 -22.07
CA ALA A 38 -19.37 1.01 -23.13
C ALA A 38 -20.84 0.70 -22.81
N GLN A 39 -21.15 0.39 -21.56
CA GLN A 39 -22.48 0.01 -21.15
C GLN A 39 -22.68 0.25 -19.65
N ILE A 40 -23.91 0.55 -19.24
CA ILE A 40 -24.32 0.53 -17.82
C ILE A 40 -25.41 -0.53 -17.66
N ILE A 41 -25.11 -1.56 -16.90
CA ILE A 41 -25.97 -2.72 -16.67
C ILE A 41 -26.66 -2.54 -15.32
N CYS A 42 -27.96 -2.73 -15.28
CA CYS A 42 -28.73 -2.81 -14.04
C CYS A 42 -28.85 -4.28 -13.64
N ASP A 43 -28.33 -4.64 -12.50
CA ASP A 43 -28.59 -5.94 -11.88
C ASP A 43 -29.87 -5.84 -11.05
N ASN A 44 -30.93 -6.48 -11.55
CA ASN A 44 -32.26 -6.47 -10.92
C ASN A 44 -32.45 -7.65 -9.97
N THR A 45 -31.46 -8.46 -9.72
CA THR A 45 -31.56 -9.68 -8.90
C THR A 45 -31.70 -9.40 -7.41
N ASP A 46 -31.21 -8.23 -6.97
CA ASP A 46 -31.24 -7.80 -5.57
C ASP A 46 -31.89 -6.42 -5.41
N GLU A 47 -32.61 -6.20 -4.30
CA GLU A 47 -32.97 -4.87 -3.85
C GLU A 47 -32.03 -4.41 -2.72
N PRO A 48 -31.39 -3.23 -2.83
CA PRO A 48 -31.53 -2.18 -3.86
C PRO A 48 -30.85 -2.55 -5.19
N GLN A 49 -31.41 -2.01 -6.30
CA GLN A 49 -30.85 -2.22 -7.65
C GLN A 49 -29.39 -1.83 -7.72
N ASN A 50 -28.54 -2.76 -8.15
CA ASN A 50 -27.12 -2.51 -8.35
C ASN A 50 -26.86 -2.17 -9.82
N PHE A 51 -26.05 -1.15 -10.04
CA PHE A 51 -25.59 -0.76 -11.36
C PHE A 51 -24.13 -1.14 -11.54
N VAL A 52 -23.79 -1.70 -12.67
CA VAL A 52 -22.41 -2.02 -13.08
C VAL A 52 -22.09 -1.25 -14.33
N MET A 53 -21.04 -0.47 -14.26
CA MET A 53 -20.49 0.26 -15.38
C MET A 53 -19.43 -0.59 -16.06
N VAL A 54 -19.57 -0.82 -17.35
CA VAL A 54 -18.61 -1.54 -18.19
C VAL A 54 -17.72 -0.51 -18.87
N LEU A 55 -16.44 -0.53 -18.55
CA LEU A 55 -15.44 0.39 -19.06
C LEU A 55 -14.53 -0.30 -20.07
N GLU A 56 -14.45 0.26 -21.26
CA GLU A 56 -13.39 -0.06 -22.23
C GLU A 56 -12.20 0.84 -21.96
N VAL A 57 -11.16 0.27 -21.35
CA VAL A 57 -9.96 1.00 -20.98
C VAL A 57 -8.95 0.96 -22.11
N GLU A 58 -8.45 2.12 -22.50
CA GLU A 58 -7.47 2.27 -23.58
C GLU A 58 -6.20 1.46 -23.28
N ASN A 59 -5.79 0.62 -24.23
CA ASN A 59 -4.62 -0.28 -24.10
C ASN A 59 -4.68 -1.25 -22.91
N SER A 60 -5.89 -1.64 -22.50
CA SER A 60 -6.10 -2.54 -21.36
C SER A 60 -7.36 -3.40 -21.57
N CYS A 61 -7.68 -4.22 -20.57
CA CYS A 61 -8.88 -5.04 -20.58
C CYS A 61 -10.13 -4.22 -20.27
N VAL A 62 -11.28 -4.77 -20.63
CA VAL A 62 -12.60 -4.29 -20.15
C VAL A 62 -12.68 -4.43 -18.64
N ARG A 63 -13.21 -3.43 -17.97
CA ARG A 63 -13.39 -3.41 -16.51
C ARG A 63 -14.84 -3.24 -16.14
N PHE A 64 -15.21 -3.92 -15.06
CA PHE A 64 -16.53 -3.82 -14.46
C PHE A 64 -16.42 -3.07 -13.14
N VAL A 65 -17.14 -1.97 -13.01
CA VAL A 65 -17.10 -1.12 -11.81
C VAL A 65 -18.53 -0.98 -11.28
N TYR A 66 -18.74 -1.38 -10.04
CA TYR A 66 -20.02 -1.17 -9.35
C TYR A 66 -20.24 0.32 -9.09
N VAL A 67 -21.40 0.82 -9.50
CA VAL A 67 -21.78 2.22 -9.30
C VAL A 67 -22.47 2.34 -7.95
N THR A 68 -21.68 2.64 -6.92
CA THR A 68 -22.18 2.92 -5.58
C THR A 68 -22.31 4.42 -5.34
N GLN A 69 -23.03 4.82 -4.29
CA GLN A 69 -23.12 6.22 -3.90
C GLN A 69 -21.71 6.78 -3.56
N ASP A 70 -20.88 5.97 -2.89
CA ASP A 70 -19.49 6.36 -2.56
C ASP A 70 -18.65 6.62 -3.82
N LEU A 71 -18.80 5.80 -4.86
CA LEU A 71 -18.11 6.03 -6.13
C LEU A 71 -18.55 7.35 -6.77
N ILE A 72 -19.85 7.62 -6.78
CA ILE A 72 -20.42 8.87 -7.31
C ILE A 72 -19.89 10.07 -6.54
N ASP A 73 -19.87 10.02 -5.21
CA ASP A 73 -19.36 11.08 -4.36
C ASP A 73 -17.85 11.28 -4.56
N ASN A 74 -17.09 10.21 -4.75
CA ASN A 74 -15.66 10.28 -5.07
C ASN A 74 -15.41 10.97 -6.42
N ILE A 75 -16.20 10.67 -7.44
CA ILE A 75 -16.11 11.33 -8.74
C ILE A 75 -16.43 12.81 -8.62
N LYS A 76 -17.51 13.14 -7.90
CA LYS A 76 -17.97 14.53 -7.69
C LYS A 76 -16.93 15.38 -6.93
N ASN A 77 -16.30 14.79 -5.92
CA ASN A 77 -15.35 15.49 -5.04
C ASN A 77 -13.90 15.37 -5.51
N ASN A 78 -13.65 14.71 -6.64
CA ASN A 78 -12.29 14.40 -7.12
C ASN A 78 -11.42 13.75 -6.05
N SER A 79 -11.99 12.81 -5.28
CA SER A 79 -11.31 12.09 -4.21
C SER A 79 -10.83 10.72 -4.65
N ILE A 80 -9.89 10.16 -3.89
CA ILE A 80 -9.35 8.81 -4.12
C ILE A 80 -10.45 7.78 -3.85
N VAL A 81 -10.54 6.77 -4.71
CA VAL A 81 -11.48 5.66 -4.57
C VAL A 81 -10.88 4.62 -3.62
N TYR A 82 -11.60 4.30 -2.57
CA TYR A 82 -11.24 3.25 -1.63
C TYR A 82 -12.06 1.98 -1.87
N GLY A 83 -11.51 0.83 -1.48
CA GLY A 83 -12.20 -0.46 -1.59
C GLY A 83 -12.06 -1.17 -2.94
N HIS A 84 -11.31 -0.62 -3.88
CA HIS A 84 -10.91 -1.28 -5.12
C HIS A 84 -9.40 -1.58 -5.09
N THR A 85 -9.01 -2.78 -5.50
CA THR A 85 -7.61 -3.21 -5.44
C THR A 85 -6.72 -2.55 -6.49
N ASP A 86 -7.30 -2.11 -7.59
CA ASP A 86 -6.59 -1.65 -8.78
C ASP A 86 -7.08 -0.31 -9.34
N LEU A 87 -8.14 0.26 -8.80
CA LEU A 87 -8.67 1.56 -9.19
C LEU A 87 -8.47 2.58 -8.07
N TYR A 88 -7.57 3.53 -8.26
CA TYR A 88 -7.30 4.58 -7.27
C TYR A 88 -8.12 5.85 -7.46
N PHE A 89 -8.42 6.19 -8.71
CA PHE A 89 -9.06 7.45 -9.03
C PHE A 89 -9.88 7.35 -10.32
N LEU A 90 -10.99 8.06 -10.35
CA LEU A 90 -11.88 8.13 -11.49
C LEU A 90 -12.44 9.56 -11.62
N THR A 91 -12.34 10.16 -12.78
CA THR A 91 -12.82 11.51 -13.03
C THR A 91 -13.30 11.67 -14.48
N THR A 92 -14.16 12.66 -14.69
CA THR A 92 -14.56 13.13 -16.02
C THR A 92 -13.67 14.23 -16.57
N ASP A 93 -12.78 14.80 -15.75
CA ASP A 93 -11.93 15.93 -16.10
C ASP A 93 -10.45 15.52 -16.22
N PRO A 94 -9.85 15.64 -17.44
CA PRO A 94 -8.45 15.28 -17.66
C PRO A 94 -7.46 16.16 -16.85
N TYR A 95 -7.85 17.38 -16.49
CA TYR A 95 -7.01 18.21 -15.63
C TYR A 95 -6.91 17.65 -14.21
N GLN A 96 -8.04 17.24 -13.66
CA GLN A 96 -8.08 16.59 -12.33
C GLN A 96 -7.29 15.27 -12.33
N LEU A 97 -7.32 14.51 -13.41
CA LEU A 97 -6.49 13.32 -13.57
C LEU A 97 -5.00 13.64 -13.38
N ARG A 98 -4.50 14.67 -14.07
CA ARG A 98 -3.09 15.08 -14.00
C ARG A 98 -2.66 15.53 -12.61
N GLN A 99 -3.49 16.31 -11.95
CA GLN A 99 -3.21 16.77 -10.59
C GLN A 99 -3.17 15.60 -9.61
N LYS A 100 -4.20 14.76 -9.62
CA LYS A 100 -4.29 13.61 -8.73
C LYS A 100 -3.18 12.58 -8.96
N TYR A 101 -2.79 12.37 -10.19
CA TYR A 101 -1.68 11.49 -10.53
C TYR A 101 -0.36 11.96 -9.90
N LYS A 102 -0.07 13.24 -9.97
CA LYS A 102 1.10 13.83 -9.29
C LYS A 102 1.04 13.65 -7.77
N ASP A 103 -0.11 13.89 -7.17
CA ASP A 103 -0.31 13.77 -5.73
C ASP A 103 -0.08 12.33 -5.26
N ILE A 104 -0.64 11.35 -5.98
CA ILE A 104 -0.51 9.93 -5.66
C ILE A 104 0.95 9.46 -5.82
N ILE A 105 1.63 9.83 -6.90
CA ILE A 105 3.05 9.50 -7.10
C ILE A 105 3.91 10.08 -5.97
N THR A 106 3.66 11.32 -5.59
CA THR A 106 4.39 11.97 -4.50
C THR A 106 4.17 11.25 -3.18
N LEU A 107 2.93 10.82 -2.90
CA LEU A 107 2.59 10.09 -1.70
C LEU A 107 3.30 8.72 -1.67
N ILE A 108 3.27 7.96 -2.77
CA ILE A 108 3.95 6.66 -2.88
C ILE A 108 5.47 6.84 -2.68
N TYR A 109 6.07 7.83 -3.33
CA TYR A 109 7.49 8.12 -3.17
C TYR A 109 7.87 8.43 -1.72
N ASN A 110 7.07 9.26 -1.04
CA ASN A 110 7.31 9.64 0.36
C ASN A 110 7.15 8.45 1.30
N ASN A 111 6.15 7.59 1.07
CA ASN A 111 5.95 6.36 1.85
C ASN A 111 7.12 5.41 1.68
N ASN A 112 7.59 5.17 0.46
CA ASN A 112 8.74 4.31 0.18
C ASN A 112 10.03 4.85 0.82
N LYS A 113 10.22 6.16 0.80
CA LYS A 113 11.35 6.79 1.48
C LYS A 113 11.29 6.61 2.99
N LEU A 114 10.11 6.75 3.59
CA LEU A 114 9.89 6.54 5.00
C LEU A 114 10.13 5.07 5.40
N GLU A 115 9.62 4.11 4.64
CA GLU A 115 9.83 2.68 4.88
C GLU A 115 11.31 2.31 4.84
N LYS A 116 12.06 2.81 3.87
CA LYS A 116 13.51 2.62 3.81
C LYS A 116 14.23 3.19 5.02
N ALA A 117 13.82 4.37 5.48
CA ALA A 117 14.41 5.01 6.66
C ALA A 117 14.12 4.21 7.93
N ILE A 118 12.91 3.70 8.10
CA ILE A 118 12.51 2.84 9.22
C ILE A 118 13.30 1.53 9.19
N HIS A 119 13.40 0.89 8.04
CA HIS A 119 14.13 -0.36 7.88
C HIS A 119 15.62 -0.20 8.19
N ASN A 120 16.27 0.86 7.71
CA ASN A 120 17.67 1.16 8.02
C ASN A 120 17.88 1.43 9.51
N ASN A 121 16.98 2.17 10.15
CA ASN A 121 17.06 2.43 11.59
C ASN A 121 16.90 1.13 12.40
N TYR A 122 15.96 0.26 12.02
CA TYR A 122 15.78 -1.04 12.65
C TYR A 122 17.04 -1.90 12.53
N ASN A 123 17.63 -2.02 11.35
CA ASN A 123 18.84 -2.80 11.11
C ASN A 123 20.02 -2.26 11.94
N ASN A 124 20.18 -0.95 12.03
CA ASN A 124 21.22 -0.34 12.86
C ASN A 124 21.06 -0.68 14.35
N ARG A 125 19.81 -0.67 14.85
CA ARG A 125 19.54 -1.04 16.25
C ARG A 125 19.79 -2.52 16.52
N VAL A 126 19.41 -3.40 15.62
CA VAL A 126 19.70 -4.85 15.72
C VAL A 126 21.19 -5.09 15.76
N GLU A 127 21.98 -4.43 14.91
CA GLU A 127 23.42 -4.56 14.89
C GLU A 127 24.08 -4.05 16.18
N GLN A 128 23.61 -2.93 16.74
CA GLN A 128 24.06 -2.43 18.05
C GLN A 128 23.79 -3.43 19.16
N LEU A 129 22.59 -4.01 19.24
CA LEU A 129 22.23 -5.01 20.23
C LEU A 129 23.09 -6.27 20.09
N ARG A 130 23.37 -6.73 18.88
CA ARG A 130 24.24 -7.86 18.61
C ARG A 130 25.65 -7.61 19.15
N ARG A 131 26.24 -6.44 18.89
CA ARG A 131 27.56 -6.07 19.39
C ARG A 131 27.59 -6.00 20.92
N MET A 132 26.58 -5.42 21.54
CA MET A 132 26.48 -5.37 23.00
C MET A 132 26.39 -6.76 23.61
N TYR A 133 25.61 -7.67 23.02
CA TYR A 133 25.50 -9.06 23.46
C TYR A 133 26.82 -9.83 23.32
N GLU A 134 27.51 -9.66 22.21
CA GLU A 134 28.84 -10.27 21.98
C GLU A 134 29.88 -9.79 23.03
N GLN A 135 29.89 -8.49 23.31
CA GLN A 135 30.79 -7.91 24.35
C GLN A 135 30.46 -8.46 25.75
N TYR A 136 29.16 -8.52 26.09
CA TYR A 136 28.71 -9.08 27.35
C TYR A 136 29.10 -10.54 27.49
N THR A 137 28.90 -11.35 26.48
CA THR A 137 29.28 -12.78 26.47
C THR A 137 30.80 -12.97 26.58
N GLN A 138 31.59 -12.20 25.86
CA GLN A 138 33.05 -12.24 25.97
C GLN A 138 33.55 -11.87 27.37
N ASN A 139 33.00 -10.81 27.98
CA ASN A 139 33.33 -10.39 29.33
C ASN A 139 32.98 -11.47 30.37
N ASN A 140 31.79 -12.08 30.25
CA ASN A 140 31.39 -13.19 31.13
C ASN A 140 32.33 -14.40 31.02
N ILE A 141 32.76 -14.77 29.82
CA ILE A 141 33.70 -15.86 29.59
C ILE A 141 35.04 -15.52 30.25
N LYS A 142 35.58 -14.32 30.05
CA LYS A 142 36.81 -13.88 30.68
C LYS A 142 36.75 -13.94 32.21
N ASP A 143 35.68 -13.47 32.80
CA ASP A 143 35.48 -13.49 34.25
C ASP A 143 35.32 -14.92 34.79
N THR A 144 34.69 -15.81 34.07
CA THR A 144 34.55 -17.22 34.42
C THR A 144 35.90 -17.91 34.37
N ILE A 145 36.72 -17.70 33.34
CA ILE A 145 38.06 -18.24 33.21
C ILE A 145 38.94 -17.72 34.35
N LYS A 146 38.92 -16.42 34.63
CA LYS A 146 39.71 -15.81 35.70
C LYS A 146 39.36 -16.40 37.07
N ARG A 147 38.06 -16.60 37.38
CA ARG A 147 37.61 -17.26 38.60
C ARG A 147 38.08 -18.72 38.68
N GLY A 148 37.96 -19.46 37.58
CA GLY A 148 38.42 -20.85 37.51
C GLY A 148 39.92 -20.97 37.75
N LEU A 149 40.72 -20.11 37.14
CA LEU A 149 42.20 -20.08 37.38
C LEU A 149 42.56 -19.73 38.82
N ASN A 150 41.86 -18.78 39.45
CA ASN A 150 42.04 -18.48 40.84
C ASN A 150 41.73 -19.66 41.77
N ASN A 151 40.63 -20.36 41.53
CA ASN A 151 40.24 -21.52 42.29
C ASN A 151 41.29 -22.64 42.18
N ILE A 152 41.83 -22.86 40.99
CA ILE A 152 42.94 -23.81 40.79
C ILE A 152 44.16 -23.41 41.58
N LYS A 153 44.57 -22.15 41.55
CA LYS A 153 45.72 -21.67 42.33
C LYS A 153 45.53 -21.88 43.83
N ILE A 154 44.35 -21.57 44.37
CA ILE A 154 44.02 -21.78 45.78
C ILE A 154 44.09 -23.28 46.11
N TYR A 155 43.52 -24.17 45.32
CA TYR A 155 43.56 -25.60 45.51
C TYR A 155 45.00 -26.14 45.53
N CYS A 156 45.83 -25.77 44.58
CA CYS A 156 47.23 -26.17 44.51
C CYS A 156 48.01 -25.69 45.75
N LYS A 157 47.78 -24.49 46.20
CA LYS A 157 48.43 -23.93 47.40
C LYS A 157 48.01 -24.65 48.66
N GLU A 158 46.70 -24.98 48.83
CA GLU A 158 46.18 -25.70 50.01
C GLU A 158 46.62 -27.14 50.05
N ASN A 159 46.86 -27.79 48.91
CA ASN A 159 47.23 -29.21 48.81
C ASN A 159 48.70 -29.42 48.50
N HIS A 160 49.55 -28.41 48.58
CA HIS A 160 50.98 -28.46 48.31
C HIS A 160 51.35 -29.11 46.97
N VAL A 161 50.57 -28.85 45.93
CA VAL A 161 50.80 -29.32 44.57
C VAL A 161 51.59 -28.23 43.86
N GLU A 162 52.81 -28.55 43.35
CA GLU A 162 53.61 -27.63 42.52
C GLU A 162 53.11 -27.58 41.06
#